data_97ba10dd7c22318c7432c3c4ce9280b8
#
_entry.id   97ba10dd7c22318c7432c3c4ce9280b8
#
_cell.length_a   1.000
_cell.length_b   1.000
_cell.length_c   1.000
_cell.angle_alpha   90.00
_cell.angle_beta   90.00
_cell.angle_gamma   90.00
#
_symmetry.space_group_name_H-M   'P 1'
#
loop_
_entity.id
_entity.type
_entity.pdbx_description
1 polymer ?
#
loop_
_entity_poly.entity_id
_entity_poly.type
_entity_poly.pdbx_seq_one_letter_code
_entity_poly.pdbx_strand_id
1 'polypeptide(L)' 'MSAIGAGLAMLAALGAGLGMGIATSKAAEAVARQPEASGKINAILLLGCALAESTAIYAFVVALILAAK' A
#
# COMPACT_ATOMS: atom_id res chain seq x y z
N MET A 1 17.08 16.05 -13.49
CA MET A 1 15.60 15.92 -13.65
C MET A 1 15.09 14.51 -13.45
N SER A 2 15.83 13.49 -13.93
CA SER A 2 15.38 12.10 -13.73
C SER A 2 15.38 11.68 -12.27
N ALA A 3 16.31 12.18 -11.45
CA ALA A 3 16.30 11.89 -10.02
C ALA A 3 15.07 12.49 -9.32
N ILE A 4 14.62 13.66 -9.76
CA ILE A 4 13.38 14.25 -9.24
C ILE A 4 12.18 13.43 -9.66
N GLY A 5 12.18 12.94 -10.92
CA GLY A 5 11.13 12.05 -11.40
C GLY A 5 11.07 10.76 -10.60
N ALA A 6 12.21 10.18 -10.26
CA ALA A 6 12.26 8.97 -9.42
C ALA A 6 11.67 9.23 -8.04
N GLY A 7 12.01 10.37 -7.44
CA GLY A 7 11.44 10.75 -6.14
C GLY A 7 9.93 10.94 -6.21
N LEU A 8 9.44 11.58 -7.27
CA LEU A 8 7.99 11.76 -7.46
C LEU A 8 7.29 10.42 -7.66
N ALA A 9 7.91 9.49 -8.39
CA ALA A 9 7.34 8.16 -8.59
C ALA A 9 7.17 7.42 -7.25
N MET A 10 8.08 7.63 -6.30
CA MET A 10 7.98 6.99 -4.99
C MET A 10 6.87 7.53 -4.12
N LEU A 11 6.20 8.61 -4.52
CA LEU A 11 5.01 9.09 -3.81
C LEU A 11 3.89 8.04 -3.82
N ALA A 12 3.86 7.17 -4.82
CA ALA A 12 2.89 6.07 -4.84
C ALA A 12 3.13 5.11 -3.67
N ALA A 13 4.40 4.87 -3.31
CA ALA A 13 4.72 4.04 -2.15
C ALA A 13 4.25 4.72 -0.85
N LEU A 14 4.39 6.03 -0.74
CA LEU A 14 3.87 6.79 0.40
C LEU A 14 2.35 6.64 0.49
N GLY A 15 1.64 6.80 -0.64
CA GLY A 15 0.18 6.66 -0.68
C GLY A 15 -0.27 5.26 -0.30
N ALA A 16 0.39 4.23 -0.85
CA ALA A 16 0.07 2.84 -0.52
C ALA A 16 0.33 2.55 0.95
N GLY A 17 1.45 3.04 1.49
CA GLY A 17 1.80 2.84 2.90
C GLY A 17 0.78 3.48 3.83
N LEU A 18 0.39 4.73 3.57
CA LEU A 18 -0.64 5.41 4.35
C LEU A 18 -1.98 4.69 4.25
N GLY A 19 -2.39 4.32 3.04
CA GLY A 19 -3.65 3.62 2.83
C GLY A 19 -3.70 2.29 3.54
N MET A 20 -2.64 1.50 3.44
CA MET A 20 -2.55 0.21 4.12
C MET A 20 -2.53 0.38 5.64
N GLY A 21 -1.84 1.41 6.15
CA GLY A 21 -1.81 1.70 7.57
C GLY A 21 -3.20 2.05 8.11
N ILE A 22 -3.93 2.90 7.40
CA ILE A 22 -5.29 3.28 7.77
C ILE A 22 -6.22 2.06 7.69
N ALA A 23 -6.11 1.28 6.62
CA ALA A 23 -6.94 0.09 6.43
C ALA A 23 -6.70 -0.94 7.54
N THR A 24 -5.43 -1.15 7.91
CA THR A 24 -5.07 -2.08 8.99
C THR A 24 -5.64 -1.62 10.32
N SER A 25 -5.55 -0.32 10.61
CA SER A 25 -6.11 0.27 11.83
C SER A 25 -7.62 0.06 11.89
N LYS A 26 -8.33 0.30 10.78
CA LYS A 26 -9.78 0.12 10.71
C LYS A 26 -10.17 -1.35 10.82
N ALA A 27 -9.39 -2.24 10.21
CA ALA A 27 -9.62 -3.67 10.32
C ALA A 27 -9.46 -4.15 11.76
N ALA A 28 -8.45 -3.66 12.47
CA ALA A 28 -8.23 -3.99 13.88
C ALA A 28 -9.42 -3.55 14.74
N GLU A 29 -9.95 -2.34 14.50
CA GLU A 29 -11.15 -1.88 15.18
C GLU A 29 -12.36 -2.78 14.90
N ALA A 30 -12.54 -3.16 13.62
CA ALA A 30 -13.66 -3.99 13.22
C ALA A 30 -13.60 -5.37 13.88
N VAL A 31 -12.40 -5.96 13.96
CA VAL A 31 -12.22 -7.26 14.63
C VAL A 31 -12.52 -7.12 16.12
N ALA A 32 -12.13 -6.02 16.74
CA ALA A 32 -12.41 -5.77 18.16
C ALA A 32 -13.92 -5.68 18.42
N ARG A 33 -14.69 -5.13 17.47
CA ARG A 33 -16.14 -5.01 17.60
C ARG A 33 -16.89 -6.29 17.24
N GLN A 34 -16.40 -7.01 16.25
CA GLN A 34 -17.01 -8.22 15.72
C GLN A 34 -15.98 -9.31 15.53
N PRO A 35 -15.49 -9.93 16.63
CA PRO A 35 -14.45 -10.96 16.54
C PRO A 35 -14.85 -12.15 15.66
N GLU A 36 -16.15 -12.45 15.58
CA GLU A 36 -16.66 -13.55 14.75
C GLU A 36 -16.47 -13.32 13.26
N ALA A 37 -16.26 -12.07 12.84
CA ALA A 37 -16.04 -11.71 11.44
C ALA A 37 -14.56 -11.60 11.09
N SER A 38 -13.64 -11.93 12.02
CA SER A 38 -12.20 -11.71 11.84
C SER A 38 -11.63 -12.37 10.58
N GLY A 39 -12.10 -13.58 10.23
CA GLY A 39 -11.65 -14.27 9.03
C GLY A 39 -11.98 -13.51 7.76
N LYS A 40 -13.20 -13.02 7.64
CA LYS A 40 -13.64 -12.22 6.50
C LYS A 40 -12.90 -10.90 6.41
N ILE A 41 -12.75 -10.21 7.55
CA ILE A 41 -12.10 -8.90 7.61
C ILE A 41 -10.62 -9.05 7.19
N ASN A 42 -9.94 -10.06 7.71
CA ASN A 42 -8.54 -10.32 7.37
C ASN A 42 -8.37 -10.69 5.90
N ALA A 43 -9.29 -11.48 5.33
CA ALA A 43 -9.21 -11.84 3.92
C ALA A 43 -9.34 -10.61 3.01
N ILE A 44 -10.28 -9.71 3.31
CA ILE A 44 -10.48 -8.48 2.55
C ILE A 44 -9.27 -7.56 2.70
N LEU A 45 -8.74 -7.44 3.92
CA LEU A 45 -7.58 -6.62 4.20
C LEU A 45 -6.35 -7.10 3.43
N LEU A 46 -6.08 -8.41 3.45
CA LEU A 46 -4.95 -8.99 2.74
C LEU A 46 -5.06 -8.77 1.24
N LEU A 47 -6.25 -8.99 0.67
CA LEU A 47 -6.46 -8.76 -0.76
C LEU A 47 -6.26 -7.31 -1.12
N GLY A 48 -6.85 -6.40 -0.37
CA GLY A 48 -6.74 -4.96 -0.63
C GLY A 48 -5.31 -4.46 -0.49
N CYS A 49 -4.60 -4.88 0.56
CA CYS A 49 -3.22 -4.49 0.78
C CYS A 49 -2.28 -5.06 -0.28
N ALA A 50 -2.52 -6.30 -0.72
CA ALA A 50 -1.71 -6.90 -1.79
C ALA A 50 -1.85 -6.11 -3.09
N LEU A 51 -3.08 -5.70 -3.44
CA LEU A 51 -3.31 -4.89 -4.64
C LEU A 51 -2.71 -3.49 -4.51
N ALA A 52 -2.80 -2.88 -3.34
CA ALA A 52 -2.19 -1.57 -3.09
C ALA A 52 -0.66 -1.65 -3.16
N GLU A 53 -0.08 -2.70 -2.61
CA GLU A 53 1.38 -2.91 -2.65
C GLU A 53 1.87 -3.10 -4.09
N SER A 54 1.06 -3.72 -4.95
CA SER A 54 1.40 -3.88 -6.37
C SER A 54 1.63 -2.53 -7.04
N THR A 55 0.83 -1.51 -6.73
CA THR A 55 1.03 -0.17 -7.30
C THR A 55 2.34 0.45 -6.80
N ALA A 56 2.72 0.22 -5.55
CA ALA A 56 3.98 0.70 -5.00
C ALA A 56 5.18 0.01 -5.68
N ILE A 57 5.06 -1.28 -6.00
CA ILE A 57 6.08 -2.01 -6.72
C ILE A 57 6.26 -1.44 -8.13
N TYR A 58 5.17 -1.14 -8.82
CA TYR A 58 5.23 -0.51 -10.14
C TYR A 58 5.92 0.86 -10.06
N ALA A 59 5.60 1.65 -9.05
CA ALA A 59 6.24 2.95 -8.84
C ALA A 59 7.72 2.80 -8.57
N PHE A 60 8.13 1.79 -7.81
CA PHE A 60 9.54 1.49 -7.55
C PHE A 60 10.28 1.17 -8.84
N VAL A 61 9.69 0.37 -9.72
CA VAL A 61 10.31 0.02 -11.01
C VAL A 61 10.52 1.30 -11.85
N VAL A 62 9.50 2.16 -11.92
CA VAL A 62 9.61 3.43 -12.64
C VAL A 62 10.69 4.31 -12.02
N ALA A 63 10.73 4.39 -10.70
CA ALA A 63 11.74 5.19 -9.99
C ALA A 63 13.15 4.67 -10.28
N LEU A 64 13.32 3.35 -10.30
CA LEU A 64 14.61 2.73 -10.58
C LEU A 64 15.07 3.05 -11.99
N ILE A 65 14.18 2.97 -12.97
CA ILE A 65 14.48 3.30 -14.36
C ILE A 65 14.90 4.76 -14.48
N LEU A 66 14.17 5.68 -13.85
CA LEU A 66 14.47 7.10 -13.90
C LEU A 66 15.75 7.44 -13.16
N ALA A 67 16.02 6.80 -12.04
CA ALA A 67 17.24 7.03 -11.28
C ALA A 67 18.48 6.55 -12.03
N ALA A 68 18.35 5.51 -12.86
CA ALA A 68 19.45 4.96 -13.65
C ALA A 68 19.81 5.83 -14.86
N LYS A 69 18.96 6.75 -15.24
CA LYS A 69 19.26 7.68 -16.33
C LYS A 69 20.10 8.84 -15.84
#